data_1922077cf2146b98b31dafe93b38d7c5
#
_entry.id   1922077cf2146b98b31dafe93b38d7c5
#
_cell.length_a   1.000
_cell.length_b   1.000
_cell.length_c   1.000
_cell.angle_alpha   90.00
_cell.angle_beta   90.00
_cell.angle_gamma   90.00
#
_symmetry.space_group_name_H-M   'P 1'
#
loop_
_entity.id
_entity.type
_entity.pdbx_description
1 polymer ?
#
loop_
_entity_poly.entity_id
_entity_poly.type
_entity_poly.pdbx_seq_one_letter_code
_entity_poly.pdbx_strand_id
1 'polypeptide(L)'
;MVPTDASDPDTLIKNADSIEPRRRALAYFAFSNPPWTRFSSSGGSWEQDLRRALAAGEFELYYQPLVNVADRRICGFEALIRWKHPTRGFLKPDAFLATTEEMGLIVPLGRWALRVACREAAKWPGENKVAVNLSAKQFSSRDLVQAVVDGLAESGLPARRLNLEIPESVLLRNTAEILGILHELRELGVSISMDDFGTGYSSLSYLRSFPFDKIKIDQSFIRDLAHSDDAVTIVRASLGSALGMTTTAEGVETYDQLVRLRAEGCTEVQGYCPAAPAGEVPRLLRQFQPDLMTAN
;
A
#
# COMPACT_ATOMS: atom_id res chain seq x y z
N MET A 1 4.36 -21.11 -5.52
CA MET A 1 3.24 -21.59 -6.36
C MET A 1 1.98 -21.28 -5.56
N VAL A 2 1.18 -20.34 -6.00
CA VAL A 2 -0.16 -20.11 -5.44
C VAL A 2 -0.98 -21.34 -5.82
N PRO A 3 -1.76 -21.95 -4.92
CA PRO A 3 -2.64 -23.04 -5.28
C PRO A 3 -3.58 -22.61 -6.39
N THR A 4 -3.58 -23.31 -7.50
CA THR A 4 -4.33 -22.97 -8.72
C THR A 4 -5.80 -23.33 -8.63
N ASP A 5 -6.28 -23.86 -7.50
CA ASP A 5 -7.57 -24.54 -7.41
C ASP A 5 -8.62 -23.82 -6.55
N ALA A 6 -8.33 -22.62 -6.07
CA ALA A 6 -9.30 -21.83 -5.31
C ALA A 6 -10.01 -20.83 -6.21
N SER A 7 -11.29 -21.07 -6.47
CA SER A 7 -12.13 -20.23 -7.32
C SER A 7 -12.85 -19.10 -6.57
N ASP A 8 -12.78 -19.08 -5.24
CA ASP A 8 -13.45 -18.07 -4.41
C ASP A 8 -12.52 -17.52 -3.29
N PRO A 9 -12.76 -16.28 -2.82
CA PRO A 9 -11.96 -15.62 -1.81
C PRO A 9 -11.89 -16.36 -0.46
N ASP A 10 -12.97 -17.01 -0.04
CA ASP A 10 -13.02 -17.76 1.21
C ASP A 10 -12.15 -19.02 1.15
N THR A 11 -12.13 -19.67 0.01
CA THR A 11 -11.27 -20.84 -0.21
C THR A 11 -9.80 -20.45 -0.28
N LEU A 12 -9.47 -19.29 -0.86
CA LEU A 12 -8.10 -18.75 -0.83
C LEU A 12 -7.64 -18.44 0.59
N ILE A 13 -8.51 -17.82 1.40
CA ILE A 13 -8.22 -17.49 2.80
C ILE A 13 -8.10 -18.78 3.63
N LYS A 14 -9.05 -19.72 3.51
CA LYS A 14 -9.03 -21.02 4.21
C LYS A 14 -7.82 -21.89 3.81
N ASN A 15 -7.43 -21.86 2.53
CA ASN A 15 -6.26 -22.60 2.08
C ASN A 15 -4.95 -22.01 2.60
N ALA A 16 -4.90 -20.68 2.85
CA ALA A 16 -3.79 -20.07 3.57
C ALA A 16 -3.66 -20.61 5.00
N ASP A 17 -4.77 -20.91 5.67
CA ASP A 17 -4.79 -21.49 7.03
C ASP A 17 -4.46 -22.97 7.07
N SER A 18 -4.73 -23.72 6.01
CA SER A 18 -4.46 -25.18 5.91
C SER A 18 -3.00 -25.52 5.61
N ILE A 19 -2.15 -24.55 5.28
CA ILE A 19 -0.72 -24.77 5.04
C ILE A 19 -0.03 -25.00 6.39
N GLU A 20 0.61 -26.18 6.51
CA GLU A 20 1.34 -26.59 7.72
C GLU A 20 2.28 -25.49 8.22
N PRO A 21 2.37 -25.22 9.55
CA PRO A 21 3.16 -24.11 10.12
C PRO A 21 4.61 -24.03 9.63
N ARG A 22 5.23 -25.18 9.33
CA ARG A 22 6.59 -25.26 8.76
C ARG A 22 6.65 -24.78 7.29
N ARG A 23 5.62 -25.03 6.51
CA ARG A 23 5.51 -24.51 5.13
C ARG A 23 5.13 -23.03 5.12
N ARG A 24 4.31 -22.58 6.08
CA ARG A 24 4.05 -21.16 6.32
C ARG A 24 5.33 -20.39 6.65
N ALA A 25 6.13 -20.90 7.59
CA ALA A 25 7.42 -20.30 7.94
C ALA A 25 8.37 -20.27 6.73
N LEU A 26 8.40 -21.31 5.91
CA LEU A 26 9.22 -21.36 4.70
C LEU A 26 8.69 -20.46 3.58
N ALA A 27 7.38 -20.37 3.39
CA ALA A 27 6.77 -19.44 2.43
C ALA A 27 6.94 -17.98 2.90
N TYR A 28 6.70 -17.69 4.18
CA TYR A 28 6.94 -16.38 4.79
C TYR A 28 8.44 -16.03 4.75
N PHE A 29 9.33 -16.96 5.10
CA PHE A 29 10.78 -16.77 5.02
C PHE A 29 11.28 -16.60 3.57
N ALA A 30 10.70 -17.29 2.62
CA ALA A 30 11.03 -17.13 1.19
C ALA A 30 10.55 -15.81 0.61
N PHE A 31 9.44 -15.25 1.12
CA PHE A 31 8.90 -13.95 0.69
C PHE A 31 9.41 -12.76 1.52
N SER A 32 9.69 -12.95 2.83
CA SER A 32 10.14 -11.89 3.73
C SER A 32 11.67 -11.75 3.80
N ASN A 33 12.41 -12.83 3.66
CA ASN A 33 13.86 -12.87 3.65
C ASN A 33 14.38 -13.90 2.62
N PRO A 34 14.52 -13.49 1.36
CA PRO A 34 15.18 -14.35 0.39
C PRO A 34 16.64 -14.62 0.80
N PRO A 35 17.21 -15.79 0.44
CA PRO A 35 18.53 -16.25 0.88
C PRO A 35 19.72 -15.34 0.50
N TRP A 36 19.48 -14.26 -0.24
CA TRP A 36 20.50 -13.30 -0.67
C TRP A 36 20.64 -12.05 0.21
N THR A 37 20.03 -11.99 1.40
CA THR A 37 20.25 -10.88 2.37
C THR A 37 21.66 -10.86 3.00
N ARG A 38 22.56 -11.79 2.60
CA ARG A 38 23.99 -11.75 2.93
C ARG A 38 24.82 -11.50 1.68
N PHE A 39 24.79 -10.30 1.15
CA PHE A 39 25.79 -9.91 0.17
C PHE A 39 26.75 -8.89 0.78
N SER A 40 27.97 -9.39 1.00
CA SER A 40 29.17 -8.60 1.21
C SER A 40 29.38 -7.62 0.05
N SER A 41 29.81 -6.42 0.39
CA SER A 41 30.26 -5.32 -0.43
C SER A 41 31.27 -5.72 -1.51
N SER A 42 30.78 -6.11 -2.67
CA SER A 42 31.61 -6.23 -3.85
C SER A 42 30.90 -5.59 -5.05
N GLY A 43 31.35 -4.37 -5.40
CA GLY A 43 31.08 -3.71 -6.66
C GLY A 43 29.96 -2.68 -6.64
N GLY A 44 30.32 -1.41 -6.56
CA GLY A 44 29.47 -0.23 -6.69
C GLY A 44 28.86 0.24 -5.37
N SER A 45 28.93 1.53 -5.08
CA SER A 45 28.20 2.08 -3.94
C SER A 45 26.71 2.07 -4.25
N TRP A 46 25.85 1.75 -3.29
CA TRP A 46 24.38 1.85 -3.39
C TRP A 46 23.92 3.15 -4.07
N GLU A 47 24.64 4.23 -3.79
CA GLU A 47 24.36 5.55 -4.34
C GLU A 47 24.53 5.61 -5.85
N GLN A 48 25.60 5.01 -6.39
CA GLN A 48 25.84 4.99 -7.83
C GLN A 48 24.81 4.11 -8.55
N ASP A 49 24.48 2.96 -7.95
CA ASP A 49 23.47 2.05 -8.49
C ASP A 49 22.09 2.72 -8.53
N LEU A 50 21.67 3.44 -7.48
CA LEU A 50 20.39 4.15 -7.42
C LEU A 50 20.30 5.28 -8.46
N ARG A 51 21.38 6.06 -8.63
CA ARG A 51 21.40 7.13 -9.66
C ARG A 51 21.22 6.58 -11.06
N ARG A 52 21.86 5.44 -11.34
CA ARG A 52 21.75 4.75 -12.63
C ARG A 52 20.38 4.12 -12.82
N ALA A 53 19.84 3.48 -11.79
CA ALA A 53 18.65 2.64 -11.85
C ALA A 53 17.41 3.35 -12.40
N LEU A 54 17.21 4.61 -12.02
CA LEU A 54 16.06 5.40 -12.48
C LEU A 54 16.14 5.65 -13.99
N ALA A 55 17.33 6.01 -14.50
CA ALA A 55 17.57 6.24 -15.93
C ALA A 55 17.57 4.94 -16.74
N ALA A 56 18.03 3.83 -16.14
CA ALA A 56 18.10 2.53 -16.77
C ALA A 56 16.76 1.76 -16.77
N GLY A 57 15.72 2.28 -16.11
CA GLY A 57 14.41 1.61 -16.04
C GLY A 57 14.45 0.32 -15.21
N GLU A 58 15.29 0.29 -14.19
CA GLU A 58 15.42 -0.89 -13.30
C GLU A 58 14.32 -0.97 -12.23
N PHE A 59 13.49 0.06 -12.09
CA PHE A 59 12.34 0.05 -11.17
C PHE A 59 11.06 -0.43 -11.86
N GLU A 60 10.25 -1.15 -11.12
CA GLU A 60 8.90 -1.56 -11.53
C GLU A 60 7.91 -1.45 -10.37
N LEU A 61 6.61 -1.36 -10.68
CA LEU A 61 5.55 -1.35 -9.69
C LEU A 61 4.87 -2.71 -9.61
N TYR A 62 4.66 -3.16 -8.39
CA TYR A 62 3.81 -4.28 -8.03
C TYR A 62 2.55 -3.74 -7.35
N TYR A 63 1.44 -4.43 -7.50
CA TYR A 63 0.13 -3.98 -7.07
C TYR A 63 -0.43 -4.97 -6.06
N GLN A 64 -0.62 -4.52 -4.81
CA GLN A 64 -1.20 -5.32 -3.75
C GLN A 64 -2.69 -5.01 -3.61
N PRO A 65 -3.58 -6.02 -3.66
CA PRO A 65 -5.01 -5.79 -3.57
C PRO A 65 -5.44 -5.23 -2.22
N LEU A 66 -6.33 -4.24 -2.27
CA LEU A 66 -7.15 -3.74 -1.18
C LEU A 66 -8.55 -4.35 -1.34
N VAL A 67 -9.03 -5.03 -0.32
CA VAL A 67 -10.29 -5.77 -0.38
C VAL A 67 -11.29 -5.17 0.59
N ASN A 68 -12.47 -4.84 0.12
CA ASN A 68 -13.58 -4.40 0.95
C ASN A 68 -14.10 -5.56 1.80
N VAL A 69 -14.26 -5.34 3.11
CA VAL A 69 -14.63 -6.38 4.08
C VAL A 69 -16.09 -6.82 3.94
N ALA A 70 -16.98 -5.93 3.50
CA ALA A 70 -18.42 -6.21 3.42
C ALA A 70 -18.76 -7.11 2.24
N ASP A 71 -18.31 -6.77 1.03
CA ASP A 71 -18.64 -7.45 -0.21
C ASP A 71 -17.50 -8.32 -0.77
N ARG A 72 -16.31 -8.28 -0.13
CA ARG A 72 -15.10 -9.06 -0.48
C ARG A 72 -14.58 -8.79 -1.88
N ARG A 73 -14.89 -7.63 -2.44
CA ARG A 73 -14.40 -7.21 -3.75
C ARG A 73 -13.10 -6.43 -3.61
N ILE A 74 -12.25 -6.51 -4.61
CA ILE A 74 -11.12 -5.60 -4.72
C ILE A 74 -11.68 -4.20 -4.98
N CYS A 75 -11.37 -3.24 -4.09
CA CYS A 75 -11.73 -1.83 -4.21
C CYS A 75 -10.57 -0.98 -4.76
N GLY A 76 -9.36 -1.52 -4.75
CA GLY A 76 -8.18 -0.86 -5.26
C GLY A 76 -6.92 -1.70 -5.11
N PHE A 77 -5.79 -1.07 -5.43
CA PHE A 77 -4.47 -1.68 -5.26
C PHE A 77 -3.50 -0.63 -4.73
N GLU A 78 -2.60 -1.06 -3.84
CA GLU A 78 -1.44 -0.26 -3.47
C GLU A 78 -0.29 -0.54 -4.43
N ALA A 79 0.31 0.52 -4.97
CA ALA A 79 1.45 0.47 -5.88
C ALA A 79 2.76 0.46 -5.08
N LEU A 80 3.44 -0.66 -5.10
CA LEU A 80 4.64 -0.93 -4.34
C LEU A 80 5.87 -0.99 -5.24
N ILE A 81 6.82 -0.10 -5.04
CA ILE A 81 8.06 -0.06 -5.82
C ILE A 81 8.87 -1.34 -5.60
N ARG A 82 9.44 -1.85 -6.68
CA ARG A 82 10.41 -2.94 -6.67
C ARG A 82 11.61 -2.53 -7.52
N TRP A 83 12.81 -2.89 -7.10
CA TRP A 83 14.02 -2.64 -7.86
C TRP A 83 14.59 -3.94 -8.42
N LYS A 84 14.60 -4.05 -9.73
CA LYS A 84 15.19 -5.18 -10.45
C LYS A 84 16.68 -4.89 -10.69
N HIS A 85 17.46 -5.06 -9.61
CA HIS A 85 18.87 -4.76 -9.63
C HIS A 85 19.64 -5.78 -10.48
N PRO A 86 20.52 -5.35 -11.42
CA PRO A 86 21.16 -6.25 -12.38
C PRO A 86 22.03 -7.35 -11.73
N THR A 87 22.63 -7.08 -10.57
CA THR A 87 23.52 -8.03 -9.89
C THR A 87 22.98 -8.53 -8.54
N ARG A 88 22.07 -7.77 -7.89
CA ARG A 88 21.51 -8.11 -6.57
C ARG A 88 20.13 -8.76 -6.66
N GLY A 89 19.58 -8.89 -7.88
CA GLY A 89 18.28 -9.46 -8.11
C GLY A 89 17.14 -8.51 -7.72
N PHE A 90 16.04 -9.07 -7.26
CA PHE A 90 14.82 -8.34 -6.97
C PHE A 90 14.81 -7.78 -5.56
N LEU A 91 14.79 -6.47 -5.40
CA LEU A 91 14.86 -5.78 -4.12
C LEU A 91 13.51 -5.14 -3.76
N LYS A 92 13.12 -5.31 -2.48
CA LYS A 92 11.96 -4.66 -1.87
C LYS A 92 12.31 -3.24 -1.39
N PRO A 93 11.30 -2.38 -1.14
CA PRO A 93 11.50 -1.00 -0.70
C PRO A 93 12.45 -0.84 0.50
N ASP A 94 12.32 -1.66 1.52
CA ASP A 94 13.11 -1.61 2.75
C ASP A 94 14.63 -1.67 2.51
N ALA A 95 15.04 -2.27 1.39
CA ALA A 95 16.46 -2.42 1.07
C ALA A 95 17.09 -1.14 0.52
N PHE A 96 16.31 -0.18 0.01
CA PHE A 96 16.86 0.97 -0.72
C PHE A 96 16.18 2.32 -0.47
N LEU A 97 14.92 2.35 0.03
CA LEU A 97 14.19 3.62 0.16
C LEU A 97 14.88 4.61 1.12
N ALA A 98 15.40 4.14 2.26
CA ALA A 98 16.09 5.01 3.20
C ALA A 98 17.28 5.72 2.53
N THR A 99 18.13 4.99 1.80
CA THR A 99 19.25 5.56 1.03
C THR A 99 18.74 6.50 -0.07
N THR A 100 17.65 6.13 -0.74
CA THR A 100 17.03 6.96 -1.79
C THR A 100 16.54 8.30 -1.21
N GLU A 101 15.98 8.27 0.00
CA GLU A 101 15.59 9.48 0.73
C GLU A 101 16.79 10.33 1.12
N GLU A 102 17.84 9.75 1.72
CA GLU A 102 19.06 10.47 2.12
C GLU A 102 19.66 11.22 0.94
N MET A 103 19.70 10.59 -0.22
CA MET A 103 20.25 11.16 -1.45
C MET A 103 19.32 12.17 -2.14
N GLY A 104 18.07 12.34 -1.71
CA GLY A 104 17.07 13.16 -2.36
C GLY A 104 16.51 12.57 -3.68
N LEU A 105 16.87 11.34 -4.01
CA LEU A 105 16.37 10.64 -5.19
C LEU A 105 14.92 10.16 -5.03
N ILE A 106 14.38 10.22 -3.82
CA ILE A 106 12.98 9.86 -3.55
C ILE A 106 12.00 10.77 -4.30
N VAL A 107 12.35 12.03 -4.56
CA VAL A 107 11.49 12.97 -5.30
C VAL A 107 11.34 12.55 -6.76
N PRO A 108 12.40 12.36 -7.57
CA PRO A 108 12.26 11.88 -8.94
C PRO A 108 11.71 10.45 -9.01
N LEU A 109 12.04 9.56 -8.06
CA LEU A 109 11.51 8.21 -8.01
C LEU A 109 10.00 8.21 -7.71
N GLY A 110 9.54 9.03 -6.76
CA GLY A 110 8.13 9.18 -6.44
C GLY A 110 7.31 9.76 -7.59
N ARG A 111 7.87 10.75 -8.32
CA ARG A 111 7.25 11.29 -9.55
C ARG A 111 7.10 10.20 -10.62
N TRP A 112 8.13 9.38 -10.80
CA TRP A 112 8.08 8.23 -11.71
C TRP A 112 7.01 7.22 -11.28
N ALA A 113 6.98 6.84 -10.00
CA ALA A 113 6.03 5.88 -9.47
C ALA A 113 4.58 6.36 -9.66
N LEU A 114 4.30 7.62 -9.35
CA LEU A 114 2.99 8.24 -9.53
C LEU A 114 2.53 8.16 -10.99
N ARG A 115 3.37 8.56 -11.94
CA ARG A 115 3.03 8.52 -13.38
C ARG A 115 2.78 7.09 -13.87
N VAL A 116 3.59 6.12 -13.44
CA VAL A 116 3.43 4.71 -13.81
C VAL A 116 2.16 4.12 -13.19
N ALA A 117 1.90 4.39 -11.91
CA ALA A 117 0.70 3.93 -11.21
C ALA A 117 -0.58 4.48 -11.83
N CYS A 118 -0.64 5.79 -12.10
CA CYS A 118 -1.79 6.40 -12.77
C CYS A 118 -2.04 5.81 -14.17
N ARG A 119 -0.98 5.64 -14.95
CA ARG A 119 -1.08 5.06 -16.31
C ARG A 119 -1.56 3.61 -16.29
N GLU A 120 -1.15 2.83 -15.29
CA GLU A 120 -1.60 1.45 -15.14
C GLU A 120 -3.06 1.40 -14.66
N ALA A 121 -3.40 2.17 -13.63
CA ALA A 121 -4.76 2.22 -13.08
C ALA A 121 -5.80 2.71 -14.11
N ALA A 122 -5.42 3.58 -15.03
CA ALA A 122 -6.31 4.04 -16.11
C ALA A 122 -6.82 2.90 -17.01
N LYS A 123 -6.08 1.77 -17.07
CA LYS A 123 -6.47 0.57 -17.84
C LYS A 123 -7.42 -0.36 -17.07
N TRP A 124 -7.55 -0.19 -15.76
CA TRP A 124 -8.38 -1.08 -14.94
C TRP A 124 -9.87 -0.77 -15.11
N PRO A 125 -10.72 -1.81 -15.13
CA PRO A 125 -12.15 -1.63 -15.26
C PRO A 125 -12.76 -0.98 -14.01
N GLY A 126 -13.86 -0.26 -14.20
CA GLY A 126 -14.66 0.30 -13.10
C GLY A 126 -13.95 1.41 -12.32
N GLU A 127 -14.26 1.47 -11.02
CA GLU A 127 -13.80 2.55 -10.11
C GLU A 127 -12.67 2.10 -9.16
N ASN A 128 -11.96 1.02 -9.50
CA ASN A 128 -10.83 0.55 -8.69
C ASN A 128 -9.77 1.65 -8.52
N LYS A 129 -9.42 1.93 -7.26
CA LYS A 129 -8.44 2.97 -6.92
C LYS A 129 -7.01 2.43 -7.01
N VAL A 130 -6.06 3.34 -7.26
CA VAL A 130 -4.64 3.08 -7.05
C VAL A 130 -4.14 3.94 -5.91
N ALA A 131 -3.48 3.32 -4.94
CA ALA A 131 -2.81 3.99 -3.84
C ALA A 131 -1.32 4.11 -4.14
N VAL A 132 -0.74 5.29 -3.85
CA VAL A 132 0.68 5.59 -4.09
C VAL A 132 1.27 6.22 -2.84
N ASN A 133 2.33 5.61 -2.35
CA ASN A 133 3.06 6.08 -1.18
C ASN A 133 3.85 7.35 -1.46
N LEU A 134 3.76 8.33 -0.57
CA LEU A 134 4.53 9.57 -0.56
C LEU A 134 5.50 9.59 0.62
N SER A 135 6.74 9.99 0.36
CA SER A 135 7.72 10.26 1.42
C SER A 135 7.56 11.67 1.98
N ALA A 136 7.91 11.84 3.26
CA ALA A 136 7.95 13.14 3.90
C ALA A 136 8.82 14.18 3.18
N LYS A 137 9.87 13.75 2.47
CA LYS A 137 10.73 14.65 1.67
C LYS A 137 10.04 15.21 0.43
N GLN A 138 9.05 14.51 -0.12
CA GLN A 138 8.30 15.00 -1.27
C GLN A 138 7.43 16.20 -0.92
N PHE A 139 6.94 16.31 0.33
CA PHE A 139 6.21 17.50 0.80
C PHE A 139 7.07 18.74 0.91
N SER A 140 8.38 18.60 1.04
CA SER A 140 9.33 19.72 1.00
C SER A 140 9.65 20.17 -0.43
N SER A 141 9.20 19.41 -1.44
CA SER A 141 9.32 19.79 -2.84
C SER A 141 8.11 20.59 -3.28
N ARG A 142 8.32 21.80 -3.79
CA ARG A 142 7.23 22.66 -4.32
C ARG A 142 6.52 22.06 -5.53
N ASP A 143 7.01 20.94 -6.06
CA ASP A 143 6.55 20.32 -7.29
C ASP A 143 5.56 19.16 -7.05
N LEU A 144 5.20 18.83 -5.79
CA LEU A 144 4.38 17.66 -5.50
C LEU A 144 2.99 17.75 -6.17
N VAL A 145 2.30 18.85 -5.98
CA VAL A 145 0.97 19.09 -6.58
C VAL A 145 1.06 19.01 -8.10
N GLN A 146 2.08 19.68 -8.69
CA GLN A 146 2.27 19.65 -10.14
C GLN A 146 2.56 18.23 -10.64
N ALA A 147 3.35 17.42 -9.90
CA ALA A 147 3.60 16.04 -10.26
C ALA A 147 2.32 15.17 -10.29
N VAL A 148 1.38 15.44 -9.38
CA VAL A 148 0.06 14.80 -9.36
C VAL A 148 -0.77 15.24 -10.57
N VAL A 149 -0.84 16.54 -10.84
CA VAL A 149 -1.54 17.09 -12.02
C VAL A 149 -1.01 16.46 -13.30
N ASP A 150 0.32 16.44 -13.47
CA ASP A 150 0.96 15.85 -14.66
C ASP A 150 0.62 14.35 -14.79
N GLY A 151 0.70 13.59 -13.70
CA GLY A 151 0.39 12.16 -13.70
C GLY A 151 -1.05 11.84 -14.07
N LEU A 152 -2.01 12.63 -13.57
CA LEU A 152 -3.43 12.51 -13.91
C LEU A 152 -3.68 12.91 -15.37
N ALA A 153 -3.14 14.05 -15.81
CA ALA A 153 -3.31 14.54 -17.17
C ALA A 153 -2.74 13.60 -18.23
N GLU A 154 -1.52 13.08 -18.01
CA GLU A 154 -0.86 12.17 -18.94
C GLU A 154 -1.55 10.79 -19.03
N SER A 155 -2.12 10.31 -17.92
CA SER A 155 -2.74 8.99 -17.86
C SER A 155 -4.22 8.99 -18.25
N GLY A 156 -4.91 10.12 -18.10
CA GLY A 156 -6.36 10.21 -18.18
C GLY A 156 -7.09 9.55 -17.00
N LEU A 157 -6.38 9.20 -15.92
CA LEU A 157 -7.00 8.64 -14.72
C LEU A 157 -7.88 9.68 -14.02
N PRO A 158 -9.16 9.41 -13.74
CA PRO A 158 -9.97 10.28 -12.92
C PRO A 158 -9.35 10.49 -11.53
N ALA A 159 -9.22 11.73 -11.06
CA ALA A 159 -8.54 12.06 -9.81
C ALA A 159 -9.10 11.29 -8.59
N ARG A 160 -10.42 11.04 -8.54
CA ARG A 160 -11.08 10.25 -7.48
C ARG A 160 -10.60 8.81 -7.38
N ARG A 161 -9.92 8.29 -8.41
CA ARG A 161 -9.31 6.95 -8.43
C ARG A 161 -7.86 6.92 -7.96
N LEU A 162 -7.22 8.07 -7.74
CA LEU A 162 -5.91 8.18 -7.12
C LEU A 162 -6.07 8.38 -5.62
N ASN A 163 -5.36 7.58 -4.84
CA ASN A 163 -5.20 7.72 -3.41
C ASN A 163 -3.72 7.97 -3.09
N LEU A 164 -3.42 8.99 -2.32
CA LEU A 164 -2.05 9.28 -1.88
C LEU A 164 -1.90 8.85 -0.43
N GLU A 165 -0.94 7.99 -0.15
CA GLU A 165 -0.65 7.48 1.18
C GLU A 165 0.49 8.25 1.81
N ILE A 166 0.26 8.78 3.01
CA ILE A 166 1.12 9.73 3.68
C ILE A 166 1.49 9.16 5.04
N PRO A 167 2.79 8.94 5.33
CA PRO A 167 3.20 8.43 6.63
C PRO A 167 2.86 9.42 7.74
N GLU A 168 2.47 8.90 8.89
CA GLU A 168 2.12 9.69 10.09
C GLU A 168 3.18 10.75 10.43
N SER A 169 4.45 10.44 10.22
CA SER A 169 5.59 11.33 10.50
C SER A 169 5.57 12.66 9.73
N VAL A 170 4.83 12.75 8.63
CA VAL A 170 4.65 14.01 7.86
C VAL A 170 3.94 15.05 8.70
N LEU A 171 2.97 14.65 9.52
CA LEU A 171 2.15 15.54 10.35
C LEU A 171 2.93 16.25 11.45
N LEU A 172 4.09 15.69 11.84
CA LEU A 172 4.97 16.27 12.87
C LEU A 172 5.81 17.47 12.35
N ARG A 173 5.74 17.75 11.05
CA ARG A 173 6.50 18.82 10.40
C ARG A 173 5.64 20.08 10.23
N ASN A 174 6.12 21.04 9.47
CA ASN A 174 5.49 22.35 9.24
C ASN A 174 4.00 22.24 8.85
N THR A 175 3.12 22.29 9.84
CA THR A 175 1.72 21.91 9.75
C THR A 175 0.94 22.79 8.75
N ALA A 176 1.21 24.08 8.67
CA ALA A 176 0.45 25.01 7.81
C ALA A 176 0.76 24.81 6.31
N GLU A 177 2.03 24.57 5.97
CA GLU A 177 2.45 24.33 4.58
C GLU A 177 1.91 22.98 4.09
N ILE A 178 2.04 21.95 4.92
CA ILE A 178 1.54 20.60 4.61
C ILE A 178 0.01 20.62 4.44
N LEU A 179 -0.71 21.28 5.33
CA LEU A 179 -2.16 21.47 5.22
C LEU A 179 -2.55 22.13 3.90
N GLY A 180 -1.82 23.18 3.48
CA GLY A 180 -2.04 23.83 2.19
C GLY A 180 -1.93 22.86 1.02
N ILE A 181 -0.84 22.08 0.98
CA ILE A 181 -0.61 21.05 -0.06
C ILE A 181 -1.74 20.00 -0.07
N LEU A 182 -2.16 19.52 1.11
CA LEU A 182 -3.21 18.50 1.22
C LEU A 182 -4.56 19.05 0.74
N HIS A 183 -4.88 20.32 1.04
CA HIS A 183 -6.09 20.95 0.53
C HIS A 183 -6.06 21.10 -1.00
N GLU A 184 -4.95 21.55 -1.58
CA GLU A 184 -4.79 21.63 -3.03
C GLU A 184 -4.96 20.27 -3.71
N LEU A 185 -4.37 19.21 -3.15
CA LEU A 185 -4.54 17.85 -3.67
C LEU A 185 -6.00 17.38 -3.60
N ARG A 186 -6.72 17.69 -2.52
CA ARG A 186 -8.14 17.35 -2.41
C ARG A 186 -9.02 18.16 -3.37
N GLU A 187 -8.70 19.40 -3.61
CA GLU A 187 -9.40 20.22 -4.62
C GLU A 187 -9.28 19.64 -6.03
N LEU A 188 -8.18 18.94 -6.32
CA LEU A 188 -8.05 18.14 -7.56
C LEU A 188 -8.97 16.91 -7.57
N GLY A 189 -9.56 16.52 -6.43
CA GLY A 189 -10.40 15.34 -6.28
C GLY A 189 -9.63 14.05 -5.94
N VAL A 190 -8.36 14.16 -5.53
CA VAL A 190 -7.53 13.03 -5.08
C VAL A 190 -7.90 12.66 -3.65
N SER A 191 -7.97 11.37 -3.35
CA SER A 191 -8.14 10.87 -1.97
C SER A 191 -6.81 10.86 -1.23
N ILE A 192 -6.84 11.10 0.09
CA ILE A 192 -5.64 11.12 0.94
C ILE A 192 -5.82 10.12 2.08
N SER A 193 -4.86 9.22 2.24
CA SER A 193 -4.79 8.26 3.33
C SER A 193 -3.64 8.57 4.28
N MET A 194 -3.88 8.41 5.57
CA MET A 194 -2.81 8.34 6.55
C MET A 194 -2.33 6.90 6.65
N ASP A 195 -1.02 6.71 6.52
CA ASP A 195 -0.35 5.41 6.62
C ASP A 195 0.37 5.23 7.96
N ASP A 196 0.62 3.97 8.34
CA ASP A 196 1.32 3.55 9.56
C ASP A 196 0.69 4.10 10.87
N PHE A 197 -0.64 4.30 10.89
CA PHE A 197 -1.32 4.89 12.04
C PHE A 197 -1.11 4.07 13.33
N GLY A 198 -0.67 4.79 14.38
CA GLY A 198 -0.45 4.24 15.71
C GLY A 198 1.02 3.90 16.02
N THR A 199 1.92 4.00 15.04
CA THR A 199 3.37 3.78 15.26
C THR A 199 4.09 5.03 15.78
N GLY A 200 3.43 6.19 15.72
CA GLY A 200 3.98 7.50 16.08
C GLY A 200 3.26 8.19 17.24
N TYR A 201 3.42 9.50 17.31
CA TYR A 201 2.88 10.37 18.37
C TYR A 201 1.61 11.14 17.94
N SER A 202 0.81 10.61 17.02
CA SER A 202 -0.37 11.36 16.59
C SER A 202 -1.40 11.52 17.70
N SER A 203 -1.54 12.75 18.15
CA SER A 203 -2.70 13.15 18.95
C SER A 203 -3.95 13.07 18.07
N LEU A 204 -5.02 12.44 18.55
CA LEU A 204 -6.33 12.40 17.91
C LEU A 204 -6.85 13.79 17.49
N SER A 205 -6.36 14.86 18.15
CA SER A 205 -6.66 16.25 17.79
C SER A 205 -6.11 16.66 16.42
N TYR A 206 -4.95 16.09 16.02
CA TYR A 206 -4.38 16.37 14.71
C TYR A 206 -5.17 15.72 13.56
N LEU A 207 -5.66 14.49 13.76
CA LEU A 207 -6.50 13.82 12.76
C LEU A 207 -7.71 14.66 12.33
N ARG A 208 -8.30 15.42 13.27
CA ARG A 208 -9.45 16.27 12.99
C ARG A 208 -9.09 17.52 12.18
N SER A 209 -7.83 17.92 12.20
CA SER A 209 -7.35 19.14 11.53
C SER A 209 -6.89 18.86 10.09
N PHE A 210 -6.64 17.61 9.74
CA PHE A 210 -6.17 17.21 8.42
C PHE A 210 -7.28 16.56 7.59
N PRO A 211 -7.33 16.84 6.29
CA PRO A 211 -8.40 16.37 5.42
C PRO A 211 -8.17 14.93 4.91
N PHE A 212 -8.07 13.95 5.80
CA PHE A 212 -7.94 12.55 5.42
C PHE A 212 -9.27 11.91 5.03
N ASP A 213 -9.23 11.06 4.03
CA ASP A 213 -10.34 10.24 3.56
C ASP A 213 -10.25 8.80 4.10
N LYS A 214 -9.02 8.38 4.49
CA LYS A 214 -8.74 7.02 4.92
C LYS A 214 -7.63 6.97 5.97
N ILE A 215 -7.70 6.00 6.86
CA ILE A 215 -6.66 5.63 7.83
C ILE A 215 -6.25 4.17 7.59
N LYS A 216 -4.94 3.90 7.48
CA LYS A 216 -4.37 2.55 7.42
C LYS A 216 -3.80 2.20 8.79
N ILE A 217 -4.25 1.09 9.34
CA ILE A 217 -3.84 0.57 10.65
C ILE A 217 -2.65 -0.36 10.41
N ASP A 218 -1.50 -0.03 11.01
CA ASP A 218 -0.26 -0.76 10.83
C ASP A 218 -0.37 -2.24 11.22
N GLN A 219 0.34 -3.08 10.47
CA GLN A 219 0.36 -4.53 10.63
C GLN A 219 0.77 -5.01 12.04
N SER A 220 1.54 -4.23 12.80
CA SER A 220 1.95 -4.59 14.15
C SER A 220 0.75 -4.79 15.09
N PHE A 221 -0.28 -3.95 14.95
CA PHE A 221 -1.51 -4.10 15.74
C PHE A 221 -2.37 -5.27 15.26
N ILE A 222 -2.33 -5.58 13.97
CA ILE A 222 -3.12 -6.67 13.39
C ILE A 222 -2.51 -8.04 13.71
N ARG A 223 -1.17 -8.12 13.77
CA ARG A 223 -0.45 -9.34 14.12
C ARG A 223 -0.84 -9.86 15.50
N ASP A 224 -0.97 -8.96 16.48
CA ASP A 224 -1.28 -9.28 17.86
C ASP A 224 -2.79 -9.34 18.16
N LEU A 225 -3.63 -9.04 17.19
CA LEU A 225 -5.09 -8.93 17.35
C LEU A 225 -5.74 -10.20 17.93
N ALA A 226 -5.16 -11.38 17.68
CA ALA A 226 -5.67 -12.65 18.18
C ALA A 226 -5.35 -12.89 19.66
N HIS A 227 -4.34 -12.22 20.23
CA HIS A 227 -3.74 -12.56 21.52
C HIS A 227 -3.67 -11.39 22.50
N SER A 228 -4.05 -10.18 22.09
CA SER A 228 -3.93 -8.97 22.91
C SER A 228 -5.24 -8.16 22.88
N ASP A 229 -5.84 -7.97 24.05
CA ASP A 229 -6.98 -7.07 24.21
C ASP A 229 -6.58 -5.60 24.01
N ASP A 230 -5.30 -5.26 24.24
CA ASP A 230 -4.77 -3.93 23.96
C ASP A 230 -4.74 -3.65 22.46
N ALA A 231 -4.33 -4.63 21.62
CA ALA A 231 -4.38 -4.52 20.19
C ALA A 231 -5.82 -4.31 19.67
N VAL A 232 -6.78 -5.06 20.21
CA VAL A 232 -8.21 -4.87 19.91
C VAL A 232 -8.66 -3.46 20.31
N THR A 233 -8.24 -2.97 21.46
CA THR A 233 -8.59 -1.64 21.95
C THR A 233 -8.02 -0.54 21.05
N ILE A 234 -6.77 -0.68 20.60
CA ILE A 234 -6.15 0.27 19.68
C ILE A 234 -6.87 0.27 18.33
N VAL A 235 -7.13 -0.90 17.76
CA VAL A 235 -7.89 -1.03 16.53
C VAL A 235 -9.27 -0.38 16.67
N ARG A 236 -9.99 -0.67 17.75
CA ARG A 236 -11.32 -0.08 18.05
C ARG A 236 -11.25 1.43 18.21
N ALA A 237 -10.23 1.95 18.92
CA ALA A 237 -10.02 3.38 19.07
C ALA A 237 -9.72 4.06 17.73
N SER A 238 -8.90 3.41 16.89
CA SER A 238 -8.58 3.88 15.54
C SER A 238 -9.81 3.94 14.64
N LEU A 239 -10.61 2.88 14.66
CA LEU A 239 -11.88 2.79 13.92
C LEU A 239 -12.93 3.82 14.44
N GLY A 240 -13.04 3.97 15.76
CA GLY A 240 -13.93 4.97 16.38
C GLY A 240 -13.48 6.40 16.10
N SER A 241 -12.18 6.63 15.93
CA SER A 241 -11.60 7.95 15.65
C SER A 241 -11.68 8.33 14.18
N ALA A 242 -11.96 7.38 13.31
CA ALA A 242 -12.01 7.59 11.87
C ALA A 242 -13.12 8.55 11.40
N LEU A 243 -14.00 9.01 12.30
CA LEU A 243 -14.94 10.13 12.07
C LEU A 243 -15.64 10.08 10.70
N GLY A 244 -16.01 8.87 10.25
CA GLY A 244 -16.60 8.64 8.92
C GLY A 244 -15.58 8.39 7.79
N MET A 245 -14.28 8.30 8.09
CA MET A 245 -13.25 7.90 7.13
C MET A 245 -13.30 6.40 6.86
N THR A 246 -12.79 6.00 5.70
CA THR A 246 -12.50 4.60 5.40
C THR A 246 -11.33 4.11 6.27
N THR A 247 -11.38 2.87 6.70
CA THR A 247 -10.28 2.26 7.47
C THR A 247 -9.76 1.03 6.75
N THR A 248 -8.45 0.90 6.66
CA THR A 248 -7.76 -0.26 6.07
C THR A 248 -6.89 -0.91 7.14
N ALA A 249 -7.05 -2.21 7.37
CA ALA A 249 -6.16 -2.97 8.22
C ALA A 249 -5.10 -3.67 7.37
N GLU A 250 -3.82 -3.47 7.73
CA GLU A 250 -2.68 -4.04 7.02
C GLU A 250 -2.19 -5.34 7.65
N GLY A 251 -1.53 -6.19 6.84
CA GLY A 251 -0.94 -7.43 7.34
C GLY A 251 -1.96 -8.46 7.82
N VAL A 252 -3.18 -8.43 7.28
CA VAL A 252 -4.20 -9.45 7.56
C VAL A 252 -3.79 -10.74 6.86
N GLU A 253 -3.45 -11.76 7.65
CA GLU A 253 -2.93 -13.04 7.14
C GLU A 253 -3.87 -14.22 7.42
N THR A 254 -4.81 -14.08 8.36
CA THR A 254 -5.69 -15.18 8.79
C THR A 254 -7.16 -14.81 8.69
N TYR A 255 -7.99 -15.84 8.53
CA TYR A 255 -9.44 -15.68 8.53
C TYR A 255 -9.97 -15.13 9.87
N ASP A 256 -9.38 -15.55 10.99
CA ASP A 256 -9.79 -15.08 12.32
C ASP A 256 -9.53 -13.58 12.50
N GLN A 257 -8.41 -13.07 11.99
CA GLN A 257 -8.15 -11.63 11.95
C GLN A 257 -9.21 -10.89 11.13
N LEU A 258 -9.54 -11.41 9.94
CA LEU A 258 -10.57 -10.82 9.08
C LEU A 258 -11.94 -10.76 9.77
N VAL A 259 -12.36 -11.85 10.43
CA VAL A 259 -13.64 -11.92 11.17
C VAL A 259 -13.68 -10.90 12.29
N ARG A 260 -12.60 -10.78 13.07
CA ARG A 260 -12.51 -9.78 14.15
C ARG A 260 -12.54 -8.35 13.61
N LEU A 261 -11.75 -8.04 12.59
CA LEU A 261 -11.74 -6.72 11.98
C LEU A 261 -13.12 -6.33 11.41
N ARG A 262 -13.82 -7.30 10.82
CA ARG A 262 -15.19 -7.09 10.36
C ARG A 262 -16.14 -6.77 11.52
N ALA A 263 -16.01 -7.49 12.64
CA ALA A 263 -16.84 -7.27 13.83
C ALA A 263 -16.58 -5.89 14.47
N GLU A 264 -15.34 -5.39 14.37
CA GLU A 264 -14.97 -4.05 14.84
C GLU A 264 -15.31 -2.93 13.83
N GLY A 265 -15.83 -3.25 12.65
CA GLY A 265 -16.27 -2.26 11.65
C GLY A 265 -15.19 -1.77 10.70
N CYS A 266 -14.07 -2.49 10.56
CA CYS A 266 -13.07 -2.19 9.55
C CYS A 266 -13.67 -2.30 8.14
N THR A 267 -13.34 -1.35 7.26
CA THR A 267 -13.96 -1.26 5.93
C THR A 267 -13.17 -1.98 4.84
N GLU A 268 -11.84 -1.96 4.95
CA GLU A 268 -10.94 -2.57 3.96
C GLU A 268 -9.83 -3.36 4.65
N VAL A 269 -9.28 -4.35 3.97
CA VAL A 269 -8.15 -5.15 4.46
C VAL A 269 -7.12 -5.36 3.35
N GLN A 270 -5.86 -5.54 3.80
CA GLN A 270 -4.71 -5.84 2.95
C GLN A 270 -3.80 -6.84 3.67
N GLY A 271 -3.20 -7.79 2.95
CA GLY A 271 -2.19 -8.71 3.53
C GLY A 271 -2.17 -10.08 2.89
N TYR A 272 -3.24 -10.85 2.97
CA TYR A 272 -3.27 -12.25 2.51
C TYR A 272 -3.10 -12.44 1.00
N CYS A 273 -3.33 -11.41 0.19
CA CYS A 273 -2.98 -11.41 -1.22
C CYS A 273 -1.63 -10.71 -1.42
N PRO A 274 -0.63 -11.39 -1.98
CA PRO A 274 0.67 -10.78 -2.25
C PRO A 274 0.56 -9.74 -3.37
N ALA A 275 1.48 -8.77 -3.35
CA ALA A 275 1.62 -7.83 -4.45
C ALA A 275 2.03 -8.56 -5.74
N ALA A 276 1.39 -8.22 -6.84
CA ALA A 276 1.57 -8.83 -8.15
C ALA A 276 2.01 -7.79 -9.21
N PRO A 277 2.74 -8.20 -10.26
CA PRO A 277 3.08 -7.30 -11.37
C PRO A 277 1.83 -6.86 -12.12
N ALA A 278 1.91 -5.73 -12.83
CA ALA A 278 0.79 -5.13 -13.56
C ALA A 278 0.01 -6.11 -14.46
N GLY A 279 0.70 -7.04 -15.12
CA GLY A 279 0.08 -8.03 -15.99
C GLY A 279 -0.88 -9.02 -15.28
N GLU A 280 -0.76 -9.19 -13.96
CA GLU A 280 -1.60 -10.07 -13.15
C GLU A 280 -2.85 -9.37 -12.60
N VAL A 281 -2.88 -8.04 -12.56
CA VAL A 281 -4.01 -7.25 -12.01
C VAL A 281 -5.35 -7.62 -12.67
N PRO A 282 -5.46 -7.76 -14.00
CA PRO A 282 -6.73 -8.17 -14.62
C PRO A 282 -7.23 -9.55 -14.18
N ARG A 283 -6.31 -10.47 -13.85
CA ARG A 283 -6.65 -11.79 -13.31
C ARG A 283 -7.22 -11.66 -11.90
N LEU A 284 -6.53 -10.92 -11.04
CA LEU A 284 -6.97 -10.66 -9.66
C LEU A 284 -8.36 -10.01 -9.63
N LEU A 285 -8.60 -8.99 -10.45
CA LEU A 285 -9.91 -8.34 -10.56
C LEU A 285 -11.03 -9.32 -10.93
N ARG A 286 -10.77 -10.27 -11.83
CA ARG A 286 -11.77 -11.29 -12.19
C ARG A 286 -12.03 -12.29 -11.07
N GLN A 287 -11.00 -12.71 -10.33
CA GLN A 287 -11.12 -13.68 -9.23
C GLN A 287 -11.94 -13.18 -8.05
N PHE A 288 -11.92 -11.86 -7.82
CA PHE A 288 -12.66 -11.21 -6.72
C PHE A 288 -13.96 -10.52 -7.20
N GLN A 289 -14.45 -10.83 -8.40
CA GLN A 289 -15.81 -10.47 -8.79
C GLN A 289 -16.76 -11.56 -8.31
N PRO A 290 -17.88 -11.23 -7.63
CA PRO A 290 -18.92 -12.21 -7.39
C PRO A 290 -19.50 -12.63 -8.75
N ASP A 291 -19.74 -13.91 -8.90
CA ASP A 291 -20.36 -14.49 -10.09
C ASP A 291 -21.58 -13.69 -10.51
N LEU A 292 -21.55 -13.14 -11.73
CA LEU A 292 -22.72 -12.63 -12.45
C LEU A 292 -23.65 -13.77 -12.87
N MET A 293 -23.51 -14.97 -12.30
CA MET A 293 -24.22 -16.20 -12.67
C MET A 293 -25.26 -16.67 -11.66
N THR A 294 -25.86 -15.78 -10.85
CA THR A 294 -27.10 -16.11 -10.12
C THR A 294 -28.17 -15.04 -10.33
N ALA A 295 -28.48 -14.78 -11.59
CA ALA A 295 -29.71 -14.10 -11.97
C ALA A 295 -30.31 -14.90 -13.13
N ASN A 296 -30.96 -16.03 -12.81
CA ASN A 296 -32.03 -16.62 -13.55
C ASN A 296 -32.99 -17.30 -12.57
#